data_1ca0bddcefb19530bc6ba69fcfb27698
#
_entry.id   1ca0bddcefb19530bc6ba69fcfb27698
#
_cell.length_a   1.000
_cell.length_b   1.000
_cell.length_c   1.000
_cell.angle_alpha   90.00
_cell.angle_beta   90.00
_cell.angle_gamma   90.00
#
_symmetry.space_group_name_H-M   'P 1'
#
loop_
_entity.id
_entity.type
_entity.pdbx_description
1 polymer ?
#
loop_
_entity_poly.entity_id
_entity_poly.type
_entity_poly.pdbx_seq_one_letter_code
_entity_poly.pdbx_strand_id
1 'polypeptide(L)'
;VSEQIKNLELADIFPPRDLSALQLDRGRLRVLLATGDVIPARGTDRAIRRRGDDFSYPVAATQDLLASADLTVINLEAPLIKGCPRHSSRYQFCGRPGFAEALKLAGVDVATLENNHIENYGRSGIAETIRHLEAVNIAWADRRRPAICEVRGLKFGFLAFNGVGEVIERPGMVAQIQALRPQVDILVVAFHWGAEYVELPQAAPGIAPDDPIEIAHLAADAGADLILGNHPHQVQAIEIYQGKFIAYAQGNFIFDQMWSEGTRVGVLGRYTFYDRALVKVEFLPVRIENYAQPVPLQGEEAKAVLEQMKKASEQLAYGLAAAQAKVDRSIAREEP
;
A
#
# COMPACT_ATOMS: atom_id res chain seq x y z
N VAL A 1 16.97 -2.26 22.18
CA VAL A 1 16.02 -3.28 21.72
C VAL A 1 16.49 -4.57 22.33
N SER A 2 15.66 -5.22 23.14
CA SER A 2 16.06 -6.42 23.86
C SER A 2 16.44 -7.52 22.88
N GLU A 3 17.39 -8.38 23.25
CA GLU A 3 17.80 -9.61 22.55
C GLU A 3 16.63 -10.56 22.21
N GLN A 4 15.41 -10.24 22.63
CA GLN A 4 14.19 -11.02 22.45
C GLN A 4 13.45 -10.77 21.12
N ILE A 5 13.71 -9.66 20.42
CA ILE A 5 13.03 -9.34 19.17
C ILE A 5 13.92 -9.72 17.99
N LYS A 6 13.70 -10.90 17.46
CA LYS A 6 14.34 -11.35 16.21
C LYS A 6 13.76 -10.61 15.01
N ASN A 7 14.56 -10.43 13.97
CA ASN A 7 14.07 -9.97 12.68
C ASN A 7 12.91 -10.84 12.20
N LEU A 8 11.99 -10.25 11.44
CA LEU A 8 10.91 -10.98 10.82
C LEU A 8 11.45 -11.89 9.71
N GLU A 9 10.87 -13.07 9.61
CA GLU A 9 11.05 -14.00 8.49
C GLU A 9 9.70 -14.29 7.86
N LEU A 10 9.67 -14.85 6.67
CA LEU A 10 8.42 -15.19 5.96
C LEU A 10 7.50 -16.11 6.80
N ALA A 11 8.09 -17.02 7.56
CA ALA A 11 7.38 -17.91 8.47
C ALA A 11 6.69 -17.17 9.65
N ASP A 12 7.11 -15.95 9.96
CA ASP A 12 6.50 -15.12 11.00
C ASP A 12 5.28 -14.31 10.51
N ILE A 13 4.99 -14.41 9.20
CA ILE A 13 3.88 -13.69 8.55
C ILE A 13 2.69 -14.63 8.32
N PHE A 14 2.96 -15.89 8.03
CA PHE A 14 1.95 -16.91 7.72
C PHE A 14 2.15 -18.18 8.55
N PRO A 15 1.60 -18.24 9.79
CA PRO A 15 0.73 -17.29 10.50
C PRO A 15 1.50 -16.09 11.09
N PRO A 16 0.79 -14.99 11.40
CA PRO A 16 1.42 -13.82 12.02
C PRO A 16 2.07 -14.16 13.36
N ARG A 17 3.26 -13.58 13.61
CA ARG A 17 3.98 -13.74 14.89
C ARG A 17 3.10 -13.37 16.07
N ASP A 18 3.07 -14.25 17.08
CA ASP A 18 2.43 -13.96 18.35
C ASP A 18 3.36 -13.13 19.26
N LEU A 19 2.94 -11.92 19.58
CA LEU A 19 3.65 -11.03 20.48
C LEU A 19 3.28 -11.23 21.97
N SER A 20 2.26 -12.04 22.27
CA SER A 20 1.77 -12.21 23.65
C SER A 20 2.79 -12.89 24.56
N ALA A 21 3.65 -13.75 24.00
CA ALA A 21 4.74 -14.40 24.70
C ALA A 21 5.92 -13.48 25.03
N LEU A 22 5.97 -12.29 24.41
CA LEU A 22 7.01 -11.30 24.62
C LEU A 22 6.55 -10.27 25.66
N GLN A 23 7.36 -10.03 26.69
CA GLN A 23 7.08 -8.99 27.69
C GLN A 23 7.37 -7.60 27.13
N LEU A 24 6.58 -7.18 26.12
CA LEU A 24 6.73 -5.87 25.49
C LEU A 24 5.94 -4.81 26.24
N ASP A 25 6.55 -3.64 26.39
CA ASP A 25 5.85 -2.44 26.84
C ASP A 25 4.86 -1.99 25.73
N ARG A 26 3.58 -2.13 26.00
CA ARG A 26 2.51 -1.77 25.04
C ARG A 26 2.52 -0.28 24.68
N GLY A 27 3.01 0.57 25.56
CA GLY A 27 3.17 2.01 25.30
C GLY A 27 4.18 2.32 24.18
N ARG A 28 5.07 1.37 23.89
CA ARG A 28 6.09 1.47 22.83
C ARG A 28 5.65 0.83 21.51
N LEU A 29 4.49 0.18 21.46
CA LEU A 29 3.94 -0.36 20.22
C LEU A 29 3.26 0.74 19.42
N ARG A 30 3.43 0.71 18.11
CA ARG A 30 2.75 1.56 17.12
C ARG A 30 2.21 0.68 16.00
N VAL A 31 0.99 0.91 15.62
CA VAL A 31 0.31 0.16 14.55
C VAL A 31 0.07 1.08 13.37
N LEU A 32 0.64 0.73 12.22
CA LEU A 32 0.32 1.31 10.93
C LEU A 32 -0.58 0.34 10.17
N LEU A 33 -1.67 0.82 9.62
CA LEU A 33 -2.52 0.09 8.70
C LEU A 33 -2.35 0.68 7.29
N ALA A 34 -2.22 -0.19 6.28
CA ALA A 34 -2.20 0.21 4.88
C ALA A 34 -3.26 -0.56 4.09
N THR A 35 -3.88 0.10 3.13
CA THR A 35 -4.87 -0.52 2.24
C THR A 35 -4.33 -0.66 0.82
N GLY A 36 -5.01 -1.48 0.02
CA GLY A 36 -4.86 -1.44 -1.43
C GLY A 36 -5.50 -0.20 -2.06
N ASP A 37 -5.76 -0.25 -3.36
CA ASP A 37 -6.19 0.89 -4.17
C ASP A 37 -7.57 1.41 -3.78
N VAL A 38 -7.69 2.74 -3.65
CA VAL A 38 -8.91 3.46 -3.31
C VAL A 38 -9.34 4.33 -4.49
N ILE A 39 -10.35 3.87 -5.23
CA ILE A 39 -10.87 4.52 -6.44
C ILE A 39 -12.37 4.80 -6.28
N PRO A 40 -12.77 5.98 -5.73
CA PRO A 40 -14.18 6.32 -5.50
C PRO A 40 -14.90 6.79 -6.78
N ALA A 41 -14.68 6.08 -7.90
CA ALA A 41 -15.17 6.45 -9.22
C ALA A 41 -16.18 5.44 -9.79
N ARG A 42 -16.85 5.78 -10.88
CA ARG A 42 -17.69 4.90 -11.70
C ARG A 42 -18.78 4.13 -10.89
N GLY A 43 -18.61 2.82 -10.73
CA GLY A 43 -19.53 1.95 -9.98
C GLY A 43 -19.58 2.28 -8.51
N THR A 44 -18.45 2.64 -7.92
CA THR A 44 -18.34 3.09 -6.52
C THR A 44 -19.14 4.38 -6.30
N ASP A 45 -18.94 5.42 -7.14
CA ASP A 45 -19.74 6.65 -7.05
C ASP A 45 -21.24 6.38 -7.29
N ARG A 46 -21.57 5.46 -8.19
CA ARG A 46 -22.95 5.04 -8.41
C ARG A 46 -23.56 4.37 -7.18
N ALA A 47 -22.80 3.54 -6.47
CA ALA A 47 -23.23 2.91 -5.24
C ALA A 47 -23.51 3.94 -4.12
N ILE A 48 -22.64 4.94 -4.01
CA ILE A 48 -22.82 6.10 -3.10
C ILE A 48 -24.10 6.86 -3.45
N ARG A 49 -24.28 7.26 -4.72
CA ARG A 49 -25.47 7.99 -5.19
C ARG A 49 -26.78 7.24 -4.96
N ARG A 50 -26.81 5.93 -5.20
CA ARG A 50 -28.00 5.11 -4.96
C ARG A 50 -28.42 5.04 -3.50
N ARG A 51 -27.53 5.44 -2.58
CA ARG A 51 -27.75 5.52 -1.13
C ARG A 51 -27.94 6.96 -0.64
N GLY A 52 -28.39 7.84 -1.51
CA GLY A 52 -28.67 9.24 -1.14
C GLY A 52 -27.40 10.06 -0.86
N ASP A 53 -26.33 9.76 -1.60
CA ASP A 53 -25.01 10.37 -1.42
C ASP A 53 -24.34 10.03 -0.07
N ASP A 54 -24.59 8.83 0.44
CA ASP A 54 -23.92 8.30 1.62
C ASP A 54 -22.45 7.96 1.28
N PHE A 55 -21.55 8.90 1.50
CA PHE A 55 -20.12 8.74 1.30
C PHE A 55 -19.47 7.79 2.31
N SER A 56 -20.11 7.50 3.43
CA SER A 56 -19.60 6.56 4.43
C SER A 56 -19.76 5.11 4.00
N TYR A 57 -20.68 4.82 3.08
CA TYR A 57 -21.00 3.46 2.65
C TYR A 57 -19.77 2.63 2.20
N PRO A 58 -18.83 3.14 1.39
CA PRO A 58 -17.67 2.36 0.98
C PRO A 58 -16.76 1.93 2.12
N VAL A 59 -16.70 2.68 3.21
CA VAL A 59 -15.82 2.40 4.35
C VAL A 59 -16.54 1.79 5.54
N ALA A 60 -17.87 1.76 5.55
CA ALA A 60 -18.68 1.40 6.73
C ALA A 60 -18.36 0.02 7.30
N ALA A 61 -18.14 -1.00 6.45
CA ALA A 61 -17.84 -2.36 6.92
C ALA A 61 -16.42 -2.54 7.47
N THR A 62 -15.52 -1.58 7.22
CA THR A 62 -14.12 -1.62 7.64
C THR A 62 -13.75 -0.45 8.56
N GLN A 63 -14.69 0.42 8.91
CA GLN A 63 -14.43 1.62 9.71
C GLN A 63 -13.72 1.31 11.03
N ASP A 64 -14.24 0.36 11.81
CA ASP A 64 -13.63 -0.01 13.10
C ASP A 64 -12.22 -0.57 12.92
N LEU A 65 -11.98 -1.27 11.81
CA LEU A 65 -10.69 -1.82 11.47
C LEU A 65 -9.69 -0.71 11.14
N LEU A 66 -10.09 0.23 10.29
CA LEU A 66 -9.26 1.39 9.92
C LEU A 66 -8.93 2.26 11.15
N ALA A 67 -9.93 2.53 11.99
CA ALA A 67 -9.78 3.33 13.20
C ALA A 67 -9.00 2.61 14.32
N SER A 68 -8.77 1.30 14.23
CA SER A 68 -8.05 0.52 15.25
C SER A 68 -6.53 0.71 15.22
N ALA A 69 -5.99 1.32 14.18
CA ALA A 69 -4.57 1.60 14.05
C ALA A 69 -4.21 2.99 14.63
N ASP A 70 -2.93 3.20 14.89
CA ASP A 70 -2.41 4.52 15.27
C ASP A 70 -2.30 5.46 14.07
N LEU A 71 -2.04 4.89 12.89
CA LEU A 71 -2.04 5.56 11.58
C LEU A 71 -2.64 4.64 10.52
N THR A 72 -3.44 5.19 9.64
CA THR A 72 -3.95 4.49 8.45
C THR A 72 -3.56 5.24 7.18
N VAL A 73 -2.87 4.55 6.27
CA VAL A 73 -2.43 5.09 4.97
C VAL A 73 -3.18 4.39 3.83
N ILE A 74 -3.58 5.17 2.82
CA ILE A 74 -4.24 4.69 1.60
C ILE A 74 -3.51 5.18 0.34
N ASN A 75 -3.62 4.46 -0.77
CA ASN A 75 -3.37 4.99 -2.11
C ASN A 75 -4.68 5.57 -2.66
N LEU A 76 -4.79 6.89 -2.76
CA LEU A 76 -5.96 7.54 -3.36
C LEU A 76 -5.77 7.69 -4.87
N GLU A 77 -6.34 6.76 -5.61
CA GLU A 77 -6.11 6.61 -7.06
C GLU A 77 -7.20 7.27 -7.90
N ALA A 78 -7.64 8.42 -7.47
CA ALA A 78 -8.51 9.31 -8.24
C ALA A 78 -8.54 10.69 -7.60
N PRO A 79 -8.58 11.79 -8.37
CA PRO A 79 -8.78 13.11 -7.82
C PRO A 79 -10.19 13.26 -7.25
N LEU A 80 -10.30 14.01 -6.14
CA LEU A 80 -11.58 14.39 -5.54
C LEU A 80 -11.94 15.80 -6.00
N ILE A 81 -12.95 15.91 -6.87
CA ILE A 81 -13.31 17.19 -7.50
C ILE A 81 -14.80 17.50 -7.45
N LYS A 82 -15.12 18.78 -7.35
CA LYS A 82 -16.49 19.26 -7.55
C LYS A 82 -16.89 19.04 -9.01
N GLY A 83 -18.14 18.62 -9.22
CA GLY A 83 -18.62 18.40 -10.57
C GLY A 83 -18.03 17.15 -11.25
N CYS A 84 -17.49 16.21 -10.49
CA CYS A 84 -17.07 14.92 -11.04
C CYS A 84 -18.22 14.30 -11.86
N PRO A 85 -18.02 14.11 -13.17
CA PRO A 85 -19.08 13.62 -14.04
C PRO A 85 -19.43 12.16 -13.72
N ARG A 86 -20.66 11.78 -14.09
CA ARG A 86 -21.10 10.37 -13.97
C ARG A 86 -20.42 9.55 -15.06
N HIS A 87 -19.40 8.79 -14.70
CA HIS A 87 -18.75 7.85 -15.59
C HIS A 87 -19.30 6.44 -15.42
N SER A 88 -19.40 5.69 -16.50
CA SER A 88 -19.83 4.28 -16.47
C SER A 88 -18.77 3.30 -16.97
N SER A 89 -17.78 3.74 -17.76
CA SER A 89 -16.92 2.81 -18.49
C SER A 89 -15.61 3.41 -19.02
N ARG A 90 -15.10 4.50 -18.47
CA ARG A 90 -13.84 5.11 -18.94
C ARG A 90 -12.74 4.96 -17.89
N TYR A 91 -11.48 5.05 -18.33
CA TYR A 91 -10.29 5.07 -17.47
C TYR A 91 -9.97 6.48 -16.94
N GLN A 92 -10.88 7.42 -17.05
CA GLN A 92 -10.75 8.75 -16.47
C GLN A 92 -11.55 8.79 -15.18
N PHE A 93 -10.87 8.69 -14.04
CA PHE A 93 -11.48 8.57 -12.72
C PHE A 93 -11.56 9.91 -12.01
N CYS A 94 -12.61 10.11 -11.26
CA CYS A 94 -12.72 11.11 -10.21
C CYS A 94 -13.71 10.65 -9.14
N GLY A 95 -13.48 11.08 -7.93
CA GLY A 95 -14.41 11.02 -6.83
C GLY A 95 -15.00 12.39 -6.51
N ARG A 96 -16.01 12.42 -5.65
CA ARG A 96 -16.61 13.66 -5.17
C ARG A 96 -16.03 14.08 -3.81
N PRO A 97 -15.98 15.39 -3.49
CA PRO A 97 -15.33 15.92 -2.28
C PRO A 97 -15.75 15.29 -0.96
N GLY A 98 -17.04 14.98 -0.78
CA GLY A 98 -17.55 14.36 0.45
C GLY A 98 -16.91 13.01 0.79
N PHE A 99 -16.18 12.40 -0.15
CA PHE A 99 -15.44 11.18 0.12
C PHE A 99 -14.22 11.41 1.04
N ALA A 100 -13.61 12.61 1.02
CA ALA A 100 -12.52 12.95 1.95
C ALA A 100 -13.00 12.95 3.41
N GLU A 101 -14.19 13.49 3.68
CA GLU A 101 -14.80 13.46 5.01
C GLU A 101 -15.07 12.03 5.47
N ALA A 102 -15.59 11.18 4.58
CA ALA A 102 -15.85 9.77 4.89
C ALA A 102 -14.56 9.01 5.19
N LEU A 103 -13.49 9.24 4.45
CA LEU A 103 -12.16 8.66 4.73
C LEU A 103 -11.67 9.08 6.12
N LYS A 104 -11.77 10.37 6.47
CA LYS A 104 -11.33 10.85 7.79
C LYS A 104 -12.16 10.26 8.93
N LEU A 105 -13.47 10.20 8.78
CA LEU A 105 -14.36 9.59 9.78
C LEU A 105 -14.09 8.08 9.95
N ALA A 106 -13.61 7.41 8.90
CA ALA A 106 -13.20 6.01 8.96
C ALA A 106 -11.81 5.81 9.59
N GLY A 107 -11.07 6.88 9.92
CA GLY A 107 -9.76 6.79 10.56
C GLY A 107 -8.56 6.87 9.61
N VAL A 108 -8.75 7.32 8.36
CA VAL A 108 -7.63 7.55 7.44
C VAL A 108 -6.85 8.80 7.85
N ASP A 109 -5.53 8.68 7.91
CA ASP A 109 -4.61 9.75 8.32
C ASP A 109 -3.72 10.24 7.20
N VAL A 110 -3.35 9.35 6.25
CA VAL A 110 -2.43 9.67 5.15
C VAL A 110 -2.98 9.14 3.84
N ALA A 111 -2.91 9.95 2.78
CA ALA A 111 -3.18 9.55 1.41
C ALA A 111 -1.92 9.72 0.54
N THR A 112 -1.49 8.67 -0.14
CA THR A 112 -0.48 8.78 -1.20
C THR A 112 -1.16 9.16 -2.51
N LEU A 113 -0.56 10.08 -3.26
CA LEU A 113 -1.13 10.69 -4.47
C LEU A 113 -0.28 10.42 -5.73
N GLU A 114 0.69 9.52 -5.68
CA GLU A 114 1.50 9.13 -6.84
C GLU A 114 0.94 7.85 -7.48
N ASN A 115 0.12 8.05 -8.51
CA ASN A 115 -0.49 6.99 -9.31
C ASN A 115 -0.92 7.54 -10.69
N ASN A 116 -1.24 6.64 -11.62
CA ASN A 116 -1.60 7.00 -12.99
C ASN A 116 -2.96 7.69 -13.15
N HIS A 117 -3.78 7.75 -12.10
CA HIS A 117 -5.13 8.32 -12.17
C HIS A 117 -5.30 9.64 -11.43
N ILE A 118 -4.39 10.02 -10.56
CA ILE A 118 -4.48 11.29 -9.82
C ILE A 118 -4.49 12.52 -10.77
N GLU A 119 -3.82 12.39 -11.92
CA GLU A 119 -3.74 13.45 -12.95
C GLU A 119 -4.91 13.44 -13.94
N ASN A 120 -5.91 12.58 -13.78
CA ASN A 120 -7.02 12.45 -14.74
C ASN A 120 -7.78 13.77 -14.99
N TYR A 121 -7.71 14.71 -14.07
CA TYR A 121 -8.26 16.07 -14.21
C TYR A 121 -7.17 17.15 -14.10
N GLY A 122 -5.95 16.78 -14.44
CA GLY A 122 -4.79 17.66 -14.50
C GLY A 122 -4.43 18.29 -13.15
N ARG A 123 -3.55 19.27 -13.19
CA ARG A 123 -3.06 19.95 -11.98
C ARG A 123 -4.16 20.60 -11.13
N SER A 124 -5.25 21.04 -11.73
CA SER A 124 -6.39 21.61 -11.01
C SER A 124 -7.11 20.55 -10.18
N GLY A 125 -7.28 19.34 -10.73
CA GLY A 125 -7.86 18.21 -10.00
C GLY A 125 -7.01 17.78 -8.80
N ILE A 126 -5.69 17.71 -8.97
CA ILE A 126 -4.76 17.43 -7.87
C ILE A 126 -4.86 18.51 -6.78
N ALA A 127 -4.79 19.78 -7.18
CA ALA A 127 -4.86 20.89 -6.23
C ALA A 127 -6.20 20.95 -5.48
N GLU A 128 -7.30 20.56 -6.14
CA GLU A 128 -8.60 20.45 -5.50
C GLU A 128 -8.65 19.28 -4.52
N THR A 129 -8.11 18.12 -4.88
CA THR A 129 -7.98 16.95 -4.03
C THR A 129 -7.21 17.27 -2.76
N ILE A 130 -6.04 17.91 -2.90
CA ILE A 130 -5.21 18.35 -1.77
C ILE A 130 -6.00 19.23 -0.81
N ARG A 131 -6.72 20.24 -1.33
CA ARG A 131 -7.55 21.11 -0.47
C ARG A 131 -8.62 20.32 0.31
N HIS A 132 -9.23 19.29 -0.31
CA HIS A 132 -10.23 18.47 0.37
C HIS A 132 -9.62 17.60 1.46
N LEU A 133 -8.44 17.01 1.22
CA LEU A 133 -7.70 16.22 2.20
C LEU A 133 -7.24 17.10 3.39
N GLU A 134 -6.65 18.26 3.11
CA GLU A 134 -6.19 19.20 4.13
C GLU A 134 -7.34 19.76 4.97
N ALA A 135 -8.49 20.03 4.36
CA ALA A 135 -9.68 20.53 5.07
C ALA A 135 -10.21 19.57 6.14
N VAL A 136 -9.95 18.27 5.99
CA VAL A 136 -10.34 17.22 6.94
C VAL A 136 -9.15 16.66 7.74
N ASN A 137 -7.98 17.30 7.66
CA ASN A 137 -6.74 16.86 8.33
C ASN A 137 -6.31 15.44 7.95
N ILE A 138 -6.38 15.08 6.68
CA ILE A 138 -5.68 13.94 6.09
C ILE A 138 -4.38 14.47 5.50
N ALA A 139 -3.24 13.99 6.00
CA ALA A 139 -1.94 14.27 5.42
C ALA A 139 -1.83 13.62 4.03
N TRP A 140 -1.03 14.20 3.15
CA TRP A 140 -0.82 13.62 1.83
C TRP A 140 0.66 13.61 1.46
N ALA A 141 1.06 12.62 0.68
CA ALA A 141 2.43 12.44 0.20
C ALA A 141 2.46 12.22 -1.30
N ASP A 142 3.42 12.84 -1.95
CA ASP A 142 3.81 12.58 -3.33
C ASP A 142 5.34 12.46 -3.43
N ARG A 143 5.88 12.37 -4.65
CA ARG A 143 7.33 12.29 -4.89
C ARG A 143 8.10 13.57 -4.50
N ARG A 144 7.43 14.72 -4.33
CA ARG A 144 8.07 16.02 -4.03
C ARG A 144 7.84 16.48 -2.60
N ARG A 145 6.77 16.02 -2.00
CA ARG A 145 6.36 16.42 -0.65
C ARG A 145 6.13 15.19 0.21
N PRO A 146 6.98 14.91 1.20
CA PRO A 146 6.71 13.88 2.18
C PRO A 146 5.57 14.28 3.11
N ALA A 147 4.79 13.31 3.59
CA ALA A 147 3.99 13.47 4.78
C ALA A 147 4.79 13.00 6.00
N ILE A 148 4.73 13.73 7.11
CA ILE A 148 5.32 13.33 8.38
C ILE A 148 4.23 13.36 9.44
N CYS A 149 3.98 12.22 10.08
CA CYS A 149 3.01 12.06 11.17
C CYS A 149 3.74 11.59 12.42
N GLU A 150 3.44 12.21 13.55
CA GLU A 150 4.01 11.82 14.83
C GLU A 150 3.00 11.03 15.68
N VAL A 151 3.39 9.87 16.14
CA VAL A 151 2.59 9.00 17.01
C VAL A 151 3.36 8.71 18.28
N ARG A 152 2.91 9.29 19.38
CA ARG A 152 3.52 9.09 20.70
C ARG A 152 5.05 9.19 20.67
N GLY A 153 5.56 10.26 20.05
CA GLY A 153 6.98 10.59 19.96
C GLY A 153 7.77 9.87 18.87
N LEU A 154 7.16 9.00 18.06
CA LEU A 154 7.78 8.43 16.88
C LEU A 154 7.25 9.10 15.61
N LYS A 155 8.17 9.54 14.75
CA LYS A 155 7.87 10.17 13.46
C LYS A 155 7.86 9.14 12.35
N PHE A 156 6.69 9.01 11.71
CA PHE A 156 6.51 8.25 10.47
C PHE A 156 6.61 9.20 9.29
N GLY A 157 7.51 8.91 8.35
CA GLY A 157 7.62 9.62 7.08
C GLY A 157 7.01 8.79 5.96
N PHE A 158 6.32 9.45 5.04
CA PHE A 158 5.72 8.84 3.86
C PHE A 158 6.19 9.56 2.61
N LEU A 159 6.66 8.79 1.63
CA LEU A 159 6.91 9.22 0.25
C LEU A 159 6.12 8.31 -0.70
N ALA A 160 5.82 8.82 -1.90
CA ALA A 160 5.19 8.00 -2.92
C ALA A 160 5.80 8.27 -4.29
N PHE A 161 5.81 7.24 -5.15
CA PHE A 161 6.34 7.30 -6.53
C PHE A 161 5.42 6.53 -7.47
N ASN A 162 5.22 7.10 -8.66
CA ASN A 162 4.48 6.46 -9.75
C ASN A 162 5.44 5.94 -10.81
N GLY A 163 5.27 4.69 -11.21
CA GLY A 163 5.99 4.03 -12.31
C GLY A 163 5.05 3.53 -13.42
N VAL A 164 3.79 3.99 -13.43
CA VAL A 164 2.80 3.62 -14.45
C VAL A 164 2.60 4.78 -15.41
N GLY A 165 2.81 4.53 -16.71
CA GLY A 165 2.83 5.56 -17.73
C GLY A 165 4.12 6.40 -17.78
N GLU A 166 5.02 6.19 -16.83
CA GLU A 166 6.32 6.85 -16.73
C GLU A 166 7.37 5.90 -16.12
N VAL A 167 8.64 6.28 -16.22
CA VAL A 167 9.76 5.59 -15.56
C VAL A 167 10.08 6.29 -14.25
N ILE A 168 10.26 5.56 -13.16
CA ILE A 168 10.76 6.11 -11.91
C ILE A 168 12.23 6.54 -12.09
N GLU A 169 12.48 7.82 -11.95
CA GLU A 169 13.84 8.38 -12.03
C GLU A 169 14.62 7.98 -10.75
N ARG A 170 15.46 6.93 -10.87
CA ARG A 170 16.12 6.23 -9.76
C ARG A 170 17.00 7.14 -8.89
N PRO A 171 17.92 7.95 -9.46
CA PRO A 171 18.76 8.85 -8.66
C PRO A 171 17.93 9.84 -7.83
N GLY A 172 16.87 10.42 -8.40
CA GLY A 172 15.99 11.35 -7.69
C GLY A 172 15.19 10.66 -6.59
N MET A 173 14.66 9.46 -6.85
CA MET A 173 14.00 8.64 -5.83
C MET A 173 14.93 8.35 -4.66
N VAL A 174 16.14 7.86 -4.93
CA VAL A 174 17.15 7.57 -3.90
C VAL A 174 17.50 8.82 -3.11
N ALA A 175 17.75 9.95 -3.79
CA ALA A 175 18.09 11.21 -3.13
C ALA A 175 16.96 11.70 -2.20
N GLN A 176 15.70 11.57 -2.59
CA GLN A 176 14.56 11.98 -1.76
C GLN A 176 14.39 11.08 -0.54
N ILE A 177 14.54 9.76 -0.69
CA ILE A 177 14.50 8.80 0.41
C ILE A 177 15.63 9.13 1.41
N GLN A 178 16.85 9.31 0.92
CA GLN A 178 18.01 9.65 1.76
C GLN A 178 17.86 11.02 2.46
N ALA A 179 17.24 12.00 1.80
CA ALA A 179 16.99 13.32 2.39
C ALA A 179 15.94 13.29 3.50
N LEU A 180 14.92 12.42 3.39
CA LEU A 180 13.88 12.27 4.41
C LEU A 180 14.34 11.37 5.57
N ARG A 181 15.17 10.36 5.31
CA ARG A 181 15.61 9.36 6.31
C ARG A 181 16.05 9.95 7.67
N PRO A 182 16.89 10.98 7.75
CA PRO A 182 17.35 11.54 9.04
C PRO A 182 16.27 12.35 9.78
N GLN A 183 15.13 12.64 9.16
CA GLN A 183 14.07 13.48 9.74
C GLN A 183 12.98 12.65 10.42
N VAL A 184 12.97 11.33 10.23
CA VAL A 184 11.92 10.42 10.70
C VAL A 184 12.48 9.19 11.37
N ASP A 185 11.68 8.54 12.19
CA ASP A 185 12.04 7.30 12.88
C ASP A 185 11.75 6.08 12.02
N ILE A 186 10.62 6.10 11.33
CA ILE A 186 10.14 5.04 10.41
C ILE A 186 9.83 5.68 9.08
N LEU A 187 10.43 5.15 8.00
CA LEU A 187 10.24 5.63 6.64
C LEU A 187 9.45 4.62 5.81
N VAL A 188 8.27 5.02 5.38
CA VAL A 188 7.38 4.26 4.51
C VAL A 188 7.44 4.85 3.11
N VAL A 189 7.71 4.01 2.11
CA VAL A 189 7.72 4.42 0.71
C VAL A 189 6.66 3.64 -0.06
N ALA A 190 5.71 4.36 -0.65
CA ALA A 190 4.65 3.78 -1.45
C ALA A 190 4.98 3.86 -2.94
N PHE A 191 4.63 2.82 -3.68
CA PHE A 191 4.82 2.75 -5.12
C PHE A 191 3.52 2.36 -5.83
N HIS A 192 3.35 2.93 -7.02
CA HIS A 192 2.32 2.54 -7.97
C HIS A 192 3.05 1.99 -9.20
N TRP A 193 3.03 0.67 -9.43
CA TRP A 193 3.97 -0.03 -10.32
C TRP A 193 3.50 -1.37 -10.84
N GLY A 194 4.23 -1.91 -11.82
CA GLY A 194 4.18 -3.32 -12.22
C GLY A 194 3.00 -3.67 -13.11
N ALA A 195 2.89 -4.94 -13.43
CA ALA A 195 1.85 -5.49 -14.28
C ALA A 195 0.55 -5.72 -13.50
N GLU A 196 -0.58 -5.39 -14.15
CA GLU A 196 -1.91 -5.67 -13.62
C GLU A 196 -2.24 -7.17 -13.64
N TYR A 197 -3.07 -7.61 -12.69
CA TYR A 197 -3.75 -8.90 -12.63
C TYR A 197 -2.82 -10.12 -12.56
N VAL A 198 -1.67 -9.96 -11.92
CA VAL A 198 -0.68 -11.03 -11.70
C VAL A 198 -0.31 -11.12 -10.21
N GLU A 199 0.07 -12.32 -9.76
CA GLU A 199 0.38 -12.60 -8.35
C GLU A 199 1.84 -12.30 -7.99
N LEU A 200 2.74 -12.26 -8.98
CA LEU A 200 4.16 -11.96 -8.79
C LEU A 200 4.50 -10.56 -9.31
N PRO A 201 5.38 -9.84 -8.60
CA PRO A 201 5.84 -8.54 -9.09
C PRO A 201 6.61 -8.71 -10.40
N GLN A 202 6.21 -7.99 -11.43
CA GLN A 202 6.89 -7.95 -12.72
C GLN A 202 6.59 -6.65 -13.47
N ALA A 203 7.50 -6.24 -14.33
CA ALA A 203 7.31 -5.12 -15.21
C ALA A 203 6.20 -5.38 -16.24
N ALA A 204 5.55 -4.30 -16.72
CA ALA A 204 4.65 -4.30 -17.88
C ALA A 204 5.22 -3.38 -18.95
N PRO A 205 6.02 -3.86 -19.90
CA PRO A 205 6.64 -3.03 -20.93
C PRO A 205 5.62 -2.16 -21.67
N GLY A 206 5.88 -0.86 -21.76
CA GLY A 206 4.99 0.11 -22.39
C GLY A 206 3.87 0.67 -21.49
N ILE A 207 3.65 0.08 -20.30
CA ILE A 207 2.67 0.56 -19.31
C ILE A 207 3.37 0.92 -18.00
N ALA A 208 4.01 -0.05 -17.35
CA ALA A 208 4.80 0.10 -16.13
C ALA A 208 6.15 -0.58 -16.36
N PRO A 209 7.12 0.14 -16.96
CA PRO A 209 8.32 -0.47 -17.52
C PRO A 209 9.36 -0.87 -16.47
N ASP A 210 9.29 -0.30 -15.27
CA ASP A 210 10.23 -0.59 -14.19
C ASP A 210 9.98 -1.98 -13.58
N ASP A 211 11.07 -2.67 -13.22
CA ASP A 211 10.99 -3.90 -12.43
C ASP A 211 10.68 -3.54 -10.96
N PRO A 212 9.51 -3.93 -10.42
CA PRO A 212 9.15 -3.62 -9.05
C PRO A 212 10.14 -4.15 -8.01
N ILE A 213 10.81 -5.28 -8.29
CA ILE A 213 11.80 -5.88 -7.39
C ILE A 213 13.05 -4.99 -7.32
N GLU A 214 13.58 -4.58 -8.47
CA GLU A 214 14.73 -3.67 -8.54
C GLU A 214 14.43 -2.36 -7.80
N ILE A 215 13.28 -1.74 -8.08
CA ILE A 215 12.89 -0.47 -7.47
C ILE A 215 12.71 -0.60 -5.96
N ALA A 216 12.08 -1.69 -5.48
CA ALA A 216 11.91 -1.95 -4.06
C ALA A 216 13.26 -2.10 -3.34
N HIS A 217 14.19 -2.86 -3.90
CA HIS A 217 15.53 -3.06 -3.35
C HIS A 217 16.29 -1.73 -3.29
N LEU A 218 16.27 -0.92 -4.35
CA LEU A 218 16.87 0.41 -4.35
C LEU A 218 16.29 1.33 -3.28
N ALA A 219 14.99 1.29 -3.07
CA ALA A 219 14.34 2.09 -2.03
C ALA A 219 14.73 1.62 -0.61
N ALA A 220 14.80 0.30 -0.40
CA ALA A 220 15.25 -0.28 0.87
C ALA A 220 16.71 0.09 1.18
N ASP A 221 17.60 -0.04 0.19
CA ASP A 221 19.02 0.33 0.30
C ASP A 221 19.21 1.83 0.54
N ALA A 222 18.33 2.67 0.00
CA ALA A 222 18.31 4.11 0.24
C ALA A 222 17.83 4.50 1.66
N GLY A 223 17.18 3.57 2.39
CA GLY A 223 16.79 3.76 3.78
C GLY A 223 15.30 3.64 4.08
N ALA A 224 14.47 3.16 3.16
CA ALA A 224 13.08 2.81 3.45
C ALA A 224 13.00 1.65 4.46
N ASP A 225 12.08 1.73 5.43
CA ASP A 225 11.85 0.67 6.42
C ASP A 225 10.70 -0.25 6.01
N LEU A 226 9.71 0.31 5.33
CA LEU A 226 8.53 -0.38 4.83
C LEU A 226 8.22 0.11 3.42
N ILE A 227 8.01 -0.82 2.50
CA ILE A 227 7.67 -0.54 1.10
C ILE A 227 6.28 -1.11 0.81
N LEU A 228 5.41 -0.26 0.25
CA LEU A 228 4.01 -0.57 -0.05
C LEU A 228 3.74 -0.38 -1.53
N GLY A 229 3.38 -1.45 -2.22
CA GLY A 229 3.04 -1.42 -3.64
C GLY A 229 1.53 -1.37 -3.90
N ASN A 230 1.17 -0.73 -5.01
CA ASN A 230 -0.19 -0.54 -5.53
C ASN A 230 -0.17 -0.65 -7.06
N HIS A 231 -1.30 -0.62 -7.73
CA HIS A 231 -1.55 -0.72 -9.18
C HIS A 231 -1.92 -2.12 -9.69
N PRO A 232 -1.27 -3.24 -9.31
CA PRO A 232 -1.63 -4.53 -9.92
C PRO A 232 -3.10 -4.93 -9.80
N HIS A 233 -3.89 -4.25 -8.97
CA HIS A 233 -5.31 -4.55 -8.72
C HIS A 233 -5.56 -5.99 -8.28
N GLN A 234 -4.51 -6.64 -7.81
CA GLN A 234 -4.49 -8.01 -7.30
C GLN A 234 -3.49 -8.12 -6.16
N VAL A 235 -3.79 -8.96 -5.17
CA VAL A 235 -2.86 -9.24 -4.08
C VAL A 235 -1.64 -9.97 -4.64
N GLN A 236 -0.45 -9.42 -4.36
CA GLN A 236 0.83 -10.00 -4.78
C GLN A 236 1.65 -10.55 -3.61
N ALA A 237 2.79 -11.15 -3.96
CA ALA A 237 3.81 -11.61 -3.04
C ALA A 237 4.31 -10.51 -2.10
N ILE A 238 4.90 -10.92 -0.99
CA ILE A 238 5.71 -10.09 -0.10
C ILE A 238 7.16 -10.56 -0.11
N GLU A 239 8.05 -9.67 0.33
CA GLU A 239 9.47 -9.99 0.51
C GLU A 239 10.00 -9.38 1.81
N ILE A 240 11.00 -10.02 2.39
CA ILE A 240 11.84 -9.45 3.43
C ILE A 240 13.25 -9.32 2.87
N TYR A 241 13.61 -8.11 2.47
CA TYR A 241 14.90 -7.78 1.89
C TYR A 241 15.78 -7.05 2.90
N GLN A 242 16.90 -7.62 3.29
CA GLN A 242 17.84 -7.05 4.28
C GLN A 242 17.15 -6.56 5.57
N GLY A 243 16.13 -7.30 6.04
CA GLY A 243 15.34 -6.94 7.22
C GLY A 243 14.30 -5.84 7.00
N LYS A 244 14.12 -5.35 5.77
CA LYS A 244 13.05 -4.43 5.36
C LYS A 244 11.89 -5.20 4.77
N PHE A 245 10.67 -4.73 5.03
CA PHE A 245 9.46 -5.40 4.57
C PHE A 245 8.92 -4.75 3.30
N ILE A 246 8.62 -5.58 2.31
CA ILE A 246 8.07 -5.18 1.01
C ILE A 246 6.75 -5.92 0.79
N ALA A 247 5.65 -5.17 0.64
CA ALA A 247 4.38 -5.67 0.12
C ALA A 247 4.25 -5.19 -1.33
N TYR A 248 4.35 -6.08 -2.30
CA TYR A 248 4.38 -5.69 -3.72
C TYR A 248 3.05 -5.17 -4.25
N ALA A 249 1.92 -5.72 -3.80
CA ALA A 249 0.59 -5.13 -3.97
C ALA A 249 -0.42 -5.71 -2.96
N GLN A 250 -1.31 -4.84 -2.49
CA GLN A 250 -2.38 -5.20 -1.56
C GLN A 250 -3.74 -5.40 -2.26
N GLY A 251 -3.79 -5.36 -3.60
CA GLY A 251 -5.00 -5.47 -4.39
C GLY A 251 -5.88 -4.22 -4.30
N ASN A 252 -7.16 -4.36 -4.61
CA ASN A 252 -8.13 -3.28 -4.48
C ASN A 252 -8.71 -3.22 -3.06
N PHE A 253 -8.92 -2.01 -2.55
CA PHE A 253 -9.69 -1.79 -1.33
C PHE A 253 -11.07 -1.21 -1.63
N ILE A 254 -11.15 -0.13 -2.39
CA ILE A 254 -12.41 0.47 -2.84
C ILE A 254 -12.33 0.69 -4.33
N PHE A 255 -13.01 -0.14 -5.10
CA PHE A 255 -13.08 -0.04 -6.55
C PHE A 255 -14.26 -0.83 -7.11
N ASP A 256 -14.60 -0.59 -8.37
CA ASP A 256 -15.74 -1.25 -9.06
C ASP A 256 -15.33 -2.39 -10.00
N GLN A 257 -14.11 -2.90 -9.90
CA GLN A 257 -13.64 -4.04 -10.71
C GLN A 257 -14.23 -5.37 -10.21
N MET A 258 -15.45 -5.67 -10.65
CA MET A 258 -16.22 -6.85 -10.21
C MET A 258 -16.13 -8.04 -11.16
N TRP A 259 -15.26 -8.00 -12.16
CA TRP A 259 -15.23 -8.97 -13.25
C TRP A 259 -14.42 -10.24 -12.95
N SER A 260 -13.59 -10.23 -11.92
CA SER A 260 -12.89 -11.43 -11.44
C SER A 260 -12.83 -11.45 -9.92
N GLU A 261 -12.65 -12.63 -9.32
CA GLU A 261 -12.44 -12.73 -7.87
C GLU A 261 -11.13 -12.06 -7.45
N GLY A 262 -10.06 -12.20 -8.24
CA GLY A 262 -8.77 -11.57 -7.96
C GLY A 262 -8.83 -10.05 -7.82
N THR A 263 -9.66 -9.37 -8.64
CA THR A 263 -9.82 -7.92 -8.57
C THR A 263 -10.81 -7.44 -7.51
N ARG A 264 -11.65 -8.35 -6.99
CA ARG A 264 -12.56 -8.06 -5.88
C ARG A 264 -11.92 -8.24 -4.52
N VAL A 265 -10.83 -9.01 -4.46
CA VAL A 265 -10.14 -9.32 -3.22
C VAL A 265 -8.94 -8.40 -3.03
N GLY A 266 -8.81 -7.88 -1.83
CA GLY A 266 -7.65 -7.14 -1.36
C GLY A 266 -7.26 -7.55 0.06
N VAL A 267 -6.17 -7.01 0.54
CA VAL A 267 -5.73 -7.18 1.92
C VAL A 267 -5.38 -5.83 2.55
N LEU A 268 -5.73 -5.67 3.82
CA LEU A 268 -5.14 -4.60 4.62
C LEU A 268 -3.90 -5.14 5.29
N GLY A 269 -2.78 -4.44 5.16
CA GLY A 269 -1.56 -4.75 5.89
C GLY A 269 -1.55 -4.02 7.23
N ARG A 270 -1.43 -4.78 8.33
CA ARG A 270 -1.27 -4.25 9.68
C ARG A 270 0.17 -4.47 10.11
N TYR A 271 0.91 -3.38 10.25
CA TYR A 271 2.33 -3.34 10.57
C TYR A 271 2.52 -2.85 11.99
N THR A 272 3.00 -3.72 12.88
CA THR A 272 3.23 -3.37 14.28
C THR A 272 4.71 -3.12 14.51
N PHE A 273 5.02 -1.91 14.94
CA PHE A 273 6.37 -1.50 15.31
C PHE A 273 6.51 -1.47 16.84
N TYR A 274 7.64 -1.93 17.34
CA TYR A 274 8.10 -1.69 18.71
C TYR A 274 9.28 -0.73 18.63
N ASP A 275 9.07 0.50 19.07
CA ASP A 275 9.91 1.63 18.71
C ASP A 275 10.07 1.74 17.19
N ARG A 276 11.30 1.58 16.67
CA ARG A 276 11.63 1.64 15.24
C ARG A 276 11.61 0.27 14.55
N ALA A 277 11.51 -0.82 15.30
CA ALA A 277 11.59 -2.16 14.74
C ALA A 277 10.21 -2.67 14.34
N LEU A 278 10.06 -3.11 13.09
CA LEU A 278 8.87 -3.85 12.65
C LEU A 278 8.91 -5.24 13.29
N VAL A 279 7.95 -5.54 14.17
CA VAL A 279 7.94 -6.77 14.98
C VAL A 279 6.85 -7.75 14.61
N LYS A 280 5.79 -7.27 13.95
CA LYS A 280 4.68 -8.13 13.49
C LYS A 280 4.05 -7.53 12.23
N VAL A 281 3.69 -8.40 11.30
CA VAL A 281 2.88 -8.08 10.13
C VAL A 281 1.71 -9.03 10.09
N GLU A 282 0.53 -8.50 9.83
CA GLU A 282 -0.71 -9.25 9.65
C GLU A 282 -1.42 -8.75 8.40
N PHE A 283 -1.93 -9.66 7.59
CA PHE A 283 -2.80 -9.32 6.48
C PHE A 283 -4.24 -9.68 6.79
N LEU A 284 -5.14 -8.75 6.54
CA LEU A 284 -6.56 -8.85 6.82
C LEU A 284 -7.30 -8.81 5.48
N PRO A 285 -7.70 -9.98 4.94
CA PRO A 285 -8.38 -10.05 3.66
C PRO A 285 -9.75 -9.39 3.68
N VAL A 286 -10.06 -8.71 2.58
CA VAL A 286 -11.37 -8.10 2.32
C VAL A 286 -11.85 -8.47 0.93
N ARG A 287 -13.15 -8.48 0.72
CA ARG A 287 -13.77 -8.60 -0.60
C ARG A 287 -14.69 -7.43 -0.86
N ILE A 288 -14.54 -6.82 -2.02
CA ILE A 288 -15.40 -5.71 -2.44
C ILE A 288 -16.78 -6.25 -2.80
N GLU A 289 -17.79 -5.73 -2.13
CA GLU A 289 -19.19 -6.01 -2.40
C GLU A 289 -19.89 -4.79 -3.01
N ASN A 290 -20.88 -5.04 -3.84
CA ASN A 290 -21.74 -4.01 -4.41
C ASN A 290 -20.98 -2.86 -5.10
N TYR A 291 -19.85 -3.16 -5.75
CA TYR A 291 -19.01 -2.20 -6.49
C TYR A 291 -18.32 -1.13 -5.64
N ALA A 292 -18.31 -1.25 -4.31
CA ALA A 292 -17.84 -0.14 -3.49
C ALA A 292 -17.32 -0.52 -2.10
N GLN A 293 -17.89 -1.53 -1.47
CA GLN A 293 -17.70 -1.77 -0.04
C GLN A 293 -16.78 -2.96 0.21
N PRO A 294 -15.55 -2.77 0.69
CA PRO A 294 -14.71 -3.85 1.19
C PRO A 294 -15.31 -4.42 2.49
N VAL A 295 -15.59 -5.71 2.47
CA VAL A 295 -16.12 -6.47 3.61
C VAL A 295 -15.03 -7.44 4.08
N PRO A 296 -14.68 -7.44 5.38
CA PRO A 296 -13.68 -8.37 5.92
C PRO A 296 -14.06 -9.83 5.70
N LEU A 297 -13.13 -10.60 5.14
CA LEU A 297 -13.29 -12.05 4.99
C LEU A 297 -12.91 -12.76 6.29
N GLN A 298 -13.53 -13.92 6.54
CA GLN A 298 -13.29 -14.75 7.71
C GLN A 298 -13.19 -16.24 7.33
N GLY A 299 -12.71 -17.04 8.26
CA GLY A 299 -12.66 -18.51 8.12
C GLY A 299 -11.86 -18.96 6.89
N GLU A 300 -12.40 -19.91 6.14
CA GLU A 300 -11.72 -20.52 4.98
C GLU A 300 -11.53 -19.54 3.81
N GLU A 301 -12.40 -18.55 3.63
CA GLU A 301 -12.22 -17.55 2.58
C GLU A 301 -10.99 -16.66 2.85
N ALA A 302 -10.86 -16.16 4.08
CA ALA A 302 -9.68 -15.38 4.48
C ALA A 302 -8.40 -16.23 4.39
N LYS A 303 -8.45 -17.47 4.85
CA LYS A 303 -7.33 -18.40 4.80
C LYS A 303 -6.87 -18.69 3.36
N ALA A 304 -7.81 -18.83 2.42
CA ALA A 304 -7.48 -19.08 1.02
C ALA A 304 -6.69 -17.91 0.40
N VAL A 305 -7.06 -16.66 0.70
CA VAL A 305 -6.33 -15.46 0.25
C VAL A 305 -4.92 -15.42 0.83
N LEU A 306 -4.78 -15.68 2.13
CA LEU A 306 -3.48 -15.68 2.79
C LEU A 306 -2.57 -16.81 2.30
N GLU A 307 -3.13 -17.98 2.00
CA GLU A 307 -2.38 -19.11 1.46
C GLU A 307 -1.92 -18.83 0.02
N GLN A 308 -2.73 -18.15 -0.80
CA GLN A 308 -2.33 -17.71 -2.13
C GLN A 308 -1.16 -16.71 -2.03
N MET A 309 -1.27 -15.71 -1.16
CA MET A 309 -0.22 -14.72 -0.91
C MET A 309 1.08 -15.36 -0.41
N LYS A 310 0.98 -16.34 0.49
CA LYS A 310 2.10 -17.13 0.99
C LYS A 310 2.81 -17.87 -0.14
N LYS A 311 2.05 -18.62 -0.96
CA LYS A 311 2.62 -19.37 -2.10
C LYS A 311 3.33 -18.46 -3.09
N ALA A 312 2.73 -17.32 -3.43
CA ALA A 312 3.37 -16.33 -4.30
C ALA A 312 4.69 -15.81 -3.69
N SER A 313 4.72 -15.58 -2.37
CA SER A 313 5.91 -15.11 -1.65
C SER A 313 7.01 -16.18 -1.59
N GLU A 314 6.66 -17.43 -1.36
CA GLU A 314 7.60 -18.56 -1.39
C GLU A 314 8.17 -18.75 -2.81
N GLN A 315 7.35 -18.62 -3.84
CA GLN A 315 7.79 -18.70 -5.24
C GLN A 315 8.75 -17.54 -5.60
N LEU A 316 8.46 -16.33 -5.16
CA LEU A 316 9.34 -15.17 -5.34
C LEU A 316 10.68 -15.40 -4.66
N ALA A 317 10.69 -15.80 -3.39
CA ALA A 317 11.91 -16.05 -2.62
C ALA A 317 12.78 -17.15 -3.27
N TYR A 318 12.16 -18.22 -3.76
CA TYR A 318 12.88 -19.26 -4.50
C TYR A 318 13.50 -18.73 -5.79
N GLY A 319 12.77 -17.93 -6.56
CA GLY A 319 13.23 -17.30 -7.79
C GLY A 319 14.44 -16.38 -7.57
N LEU A 320 14.38 -15.53 -6.55
CA LEU A 320 15.48 -14.63 -6.17
C LEU A 320 16.73 -15.39 -5.73
N ALA A 321 16.59 -16.41 -4.89
CA ALA A 321 17.70 -17.26 -4.46
C ALA A 321 18.36 -18.00 -5.64
N ALA A 322 17.55 -18.50 -6.58
CA ALA A 322 18.06 -19.16 -7.79
C ALA A 322 18.80 -18.20 -8.73
N ALA A 323 18.34 -16.95 -8.83
CA ALA A 323 19.01 -15.90 -9.61
C ALA A 323 20.37 -15.55 -8.97
N GLN A 324 20.43 -15.32 -7.66
CA GLN A 324 21.67 -15.04 -6.93
C GLN A 324 22.69 -16.17 -7.10
N ALA A 325 22.27 -17.42 -6.94
CA ALA A 325 23.15 -18.59 -7.10
C ALA A 325 23.71 -18.76 -8.54
N LYS A 326 23.05 -18.18 -9.56
CA LYS A 326 23.62 -18.14 -10.94
C LYS A 326 24.70 -17.08 -11.05
N VAL A 327 24.48 -15.91 -10.46
CA VAL A 327 25.47 -14.81 -10.41
C VAL A 327 26.73 -15.28 -9.70
N ASP A 328 26.60 -15.87 -8.50
CA ASP A 328 27.74 -16.35 -7.70
C ASP A 328 28.57 -17.39 -8.46
N ARG A 329 27.90 -18.31 -9.19
CA ARG A 329 28.59 -19.30 -10.03
C ARG A 329 29.28 -18.70 -11.27
N SER A 330 28.77 -17.59 -11.81
CA SER A 330 29.44 -16.90 -12.92
C SER A 330 30.72 -16.21 -12.44
N ILE A 331 30.64 -15.52 -11.31
CA ILE A 331 31.80 -14.86 -10.68
C ILE A 331 32.88 -15.86 -10.31
N ALA A 332 32.51 -16.98 -9.67
CA ALA A 332 33.46 -18.02 -9.30
C ALA A 332 34.15 -18.74 -10.49
N ARG A 333 33.63 -18.56 -11.71
CA ARG A 333 34.25 -19.10 -12.93
C ARG A 333 35.19 -18.11 -13.62
N GLU A 334 35.14 -16.86 -13.26
CA GLU A 334 35.95 -15.76 -13.79
C GLU A 334 37.16 -15.45 -12.89
N GLU A 335 37.23 -16.04 -11.69
CA GLU A 335 38.44 -15.99 -10.85
C GLU A 335 39.45 -17.02 -11.37
N PRO A 336 40.69 -16.58 -11.77
CA PRO A 336 41.72 -17.43 -12.41
C PRO A 336 42.36 -18.44 -11.47
#